data_d9265dbd75704c509fb290ce66653bbb
#
_entry.id   d9265dbd75704c509fb290ce66653bbb
#
_cell.length_a   1.000
_cell.length_b   1.000
_cell.length_c   1.000
_cell.angle_alpha   90.00
_cell.angle_beta   90.00
_cell.angle_gamma   90.00
#
_symmetry.space_group_name_H-M   'P 1'
#
loop_
_entity.id
_entity.type
_entity.pdbx_description
1 polymer ?
#
loop_
_entity_poly.entity_id
_entity_poly.type
_entity_poly.pdbx_seq_one_letter_code
_entity_poly.pdbx_strand_id
1 'polypeptide(L)'
;ANIVFKPAASYKTRTGAEIDCRKVSCGIYIRYDHNNGTDFSEDNFIALTFKSGDNTPTLVSDEITASIGGVALSQRNPITMAYRAPGLLLASAKSGAALTYKSYAPACTLVDGVVTALKGTGACDIGVTSPGNATYGPIEVHFPIYLTPGNDGILNKAYPTSLKISKKVTLKSESLFGEKLNFKSSSKVCRVTGNKVMALKRGT
;
A
#
# COMPACT_ATOMS: atom_id res chain seq x y z
N ALA A 1 36.68 -11.71 14.85
CA ALA A 1 36.35 -11.39 13.47
C ALA A 1 35.40 -12.45 12.94
N ASN A 2 34.28 -12.06 12.34
CA ASN A 2 33.35 -13.00 11.67
C ASN A 2 33.82 -13.18 10.24
N ILE A 3 34.14 -14.41 9.85
CA ILE A 3 34.46 -14.75 8.47
C ILE A 3 33.18 -15.22 7.79
N VAL A 4 32.75 -14.52 6.76
CA VAL A 4 31.60 -14.92 5.92
C VAL A 4 32.13 -15.77 4.77
N PHE A 5 31.78 -17.04 4.76
CA PHE A 5 32.16 -17.98 3.72
C PHE A 5 30.93 -18.39 2.90
N LYS A 6 31.01 -18.29 1.57
CA LYS A 6 29.97 -18.73 0.62
C LYS A 6 30.51 -19.91 -0.20
N PRO A 7 30.27 -21.15 0.23
CA PRO A 7 30.76 -22.31 -0.50
C PRO A 7 29.98 -22.50 -1.81
N ALA A 8 30.68 -22.87 -2.88
CA ALA A 8 30.07 -23.34 -4.12
C ALA A 8 29.68 -24.82 -3.98
N ALA A 9 28.56 -25.22 -4.59
CA ALA A 9 28.12 -26.62 -4.59
C ALA A 9 29.01 -27.51 -5.49
N SER A 10 29.81 -26.93 -6.38
CA SER A 10 30.81 -27.67 -7.17
C SER A 10 32.08 -26.84 -7.30
N TYR A 11 33.21 -27.51 -7.42
CA TYR A 11 34.52 -26.88 -7.63
C TYR A 11 35.44 -27.79 -8.41
N LYS A 12 36.50 -27.23 -9.01
CA LYS A 12 37.56 -27.98 -9.66
C LYS A 12 38.75 -28.10 -8.71
N THR A 13 39.24 -29.33 -8.57
CA THR A 13 40.47 -29.59 -7.83
C THR A 13 41.69 -29.00 -8.57
N ARG A 14 42.82 -28.93 -7.88
CA ARG A 14 44.11 -28.51 -8.48
C ARG A 14 44.51 -29.38 -9.68
N THR A 15 44.06 -30.62 -9.71
CA THR A 15 44.31 -31.60 -10.81
C THR A 15 43.27 -31.53 -11.93
N GLY A 16 42.28 -30.61 -11.83
CA GLY A 16 41.25 -30.40 -12.84
C GLY A 16 40.00 -31.27 -12.68
N ALA A 17 39.97 -32.18 -11.69
CA ALA A 17 38.79 -33.00 -11.43
C ALA A 17 37.66 -32.14 -10.89
N GLU A 18 36.45 -32.35 -11.41
CA GLU A 18 35.26 -31.67 -10.92
C GLU A 18 34.62 -32.43 -9.74
N ILE A 19 34.44 -31.77 -8.63
CA ILE A 19 33.79 -32.29 -7.42
C ILE A 19 32.44 -31.61 -7.25
N ASP A 20 31.39 -32.42 -7.15
CA ASP A 20 30.01 -31.95 -6.86
C ASP A 20 29.66 -32.38 -5.42
N CYS A 21 29.65 -31.41 -4.53
CA CYS A 21 29.36 -31.58 -3.10
C CYS A 21 27.91 -32.02 -2.80
N ARG A 22 27.04 -32.03 -3.79
CA ARG A 22 25.69 -32.61 -3.68
C ARG A 22 25.72 -34.12 -3.80
N LYS A 23 26.81 -34.67 -4.39
CA LYS A 23 27.01 -36.11 -4.64
C LYS A 23 28.04 -36.76 -3.72
N VAL A 24 28.92 -35.94 -3.17
CA VAL A 24 29.99 -36.41 -2.24
C VAL A 24 29.99 -35.53 -0.99
N SER A 25 30.49 -36.09 0.12
CA SER A 25 30.63 -35.34 1.37
C SER A 25 31.71 -34.28 1.20
N CYS A 26 31.33 -33.01 1.44
CA CYS A 26 32.23 -31.86 1.45
C CYS A 26 32.19 -31.17 2.80
N GLY A 27 33.24 -30.44 3.14
CA GLY A 27 33.28 -29.67 4.41
C GLY A 27 34.43 -28.67 4.45
N ILE A 28 34.43 -27.88 5.50
CA ILE A 28 35.54 -26.99 5.83
C ILE A 28 36.45 -27.73 6.80
N TYR A 29 37.72 -27.81 6.44
CA TYR A 29 38.74 -28.37 7.29
C TYR A 29 39.53 -27.23 7.91
N ILE A 30 39.55 -27.18 9.23
CA ILE A 30 40.31 -26.21 10.03
C ILE A 30 41.50 -26.93 10.60
N ARG A 31 42.73 -26.46 10.32
CA ARG A 31 43.96 -26.99 10.83
C ARG A 31 44.77 -25.90 11.52
N TYR A 32 45.56 -26.32 12.48
CA TYR A 32 46.61 -25.50 13.04
C TYR A 32 47.76 -25.27 12.01
N ASP A 33 48.55 -24.22 12.20
CA ASP A 33 49.59 -23.80 11.25
C ASP A 33 50.60 -24.93 10.98
N HIS A 34 50.95 -25.08 9.72
CA HIS A 34 51.75 -26.21 9.15
C HIS A 34 53.23 -26.31 9.62
N ASN A 35 53.69 -25.42 10.50
CA ASN A 35 55.04 -25.52 11.02
C ASN A 35 55.29 -26.73 11.93
N ASN A 36 54.23 -27.42 12.35
CA ASN A 36 54.31 -28.68 13.09
C ASN A 36 53.43 -29.75 12.42
N GLY A 37 53.93 -30.35 11.34
CA GLY A 37 53.18 -31.23 10.45
C GLY A 37 52.63 -32.53 11.05
N THR A 38 52.83 -32.76 12.35
CA THR A 38 52.39 -33.97 13.08
C THR A 38 51.38 -33.66 14.20
N ASP A 39 51.05 -32.39 14.45
CA ASP A 39 50.04 -32.01 15.42
C ASP A 39 48.69 -31.89 14.75
N PHE A 40 47.77 -32.82 15.03
CA PHE A 40 46.40 -32.88 14.55
C PHE A 40 45.39 -32.57 15.66
N SER A 41 45.86 -32.09 16.83
CA SER A 41 45.01 -31.91 17.99
C SER A 41 43.90 -30.85 17.82
N GLU A 42 44.13 -29.88 16.93
CA GLU A 42 43.18 -28.79 16.61
C GLU A 42 42.47 -29.02 15.26
N ASP A 43 42.69 -30.19 14.64
CA ASP A 43 42.03 -30.50 13.37
C ASP A 43 40.52 -30.64 13.57
N ASN A 44 39.76 -29.85 12.88
CA ASN A 44 38.30 -29.88 12.95
C ASN A 44 37.71 -29.89 11.54
N PHE A 45 36.76 -30.79 11.29
CA PHE A 45 36.04 -30.90 10.05
C PHE A 45 34.58 -30.52 10.23
N ILE A 46 34.16 -29.43 9.60
CA ILE A 46 32.77 -28.96 9.59
C ILE A 46 32.14 -29.46 8.30
N ALA A 47 31.27 -30.47 8.40
CA ALA A 47 30.56 -30.99 7.25
C ALA A 47 29.57 -29.93 6.71
N LEU A 48 29.56 -29.78 5.36
CA LEU A 48 28.63 -28.93 4.68
C LEU A 48 27.57 -29.78 3.97
N THR A 49 26.30 -29.46 4.18
CA THR A 49 25.20 -30.12 3.48
C THR A 49 24.71 -29.21 2.36
N PHE A 50 24.90 -29.67 1.12
CA PHE A 50 24.32 -29.04 -0.06
C PHE A 50 23.03 -29.77 -0.41
N LYS A 51 21.88 -29.09 -0.35
CA LYS A 51 20.63 -29.69 -0.80
C LYS A 51 20.73 -30.00 -2.29
N SER A 52 20.54 -31.29 -2.66
CA SER A 52 20.39 -31.66 -4.07
C SER A 52 19.03 -31.13 -4.54
N GLY A 53 19.06 -30.26 -5.52
CA GLY A 53 17.84 -29.82 -6.19
C GLY A 53 17.48 -28.35 -6.08
N ASP A 54 18.26 -27.51 -5.41
CA ASP A 54 18.03 -26.06 -5.52
C ASP A 54 18.58 -25.49 -6.85
N ASN A 55 18.17 -26.11 -7.97
CA ASN A 55 18.02 -25.41 -9.23
C ASN A 55 16.71 -24.61 -9.22
N THR A 56 16.36 -24.04 -8.07
CA THR A 56 15.32 -23.01 -8.05
C THR A 56 15.90 -21.84 -8.83
N PRO A 57 15.36 -21.52 -10.01
CA PRO A 57 15.87 -20.38 -10.76
C PRO A 57 15.81 -19.18 -9.82
N THR A 58 16.89 -18.41 -9.75
CA THR A 58 16.89 -17.16 -9.00
C THR A 58 15.87 -16.26 -9.69
N LEU A 59 14.66 -16.20 -9.13
CA LEU A 59 13.59 -15.39 -9.69
C LEU A 59 14.01 -13.91 -9.65
N VAL A 60 13.77 -13.21 -10.73
CA VAL A 60 13.96 -11.77 -10.80
C VAL A 60 12.86 -11.12 -9.96
N SER A 61 13.16 -10.02 -9.27
CA SER A 61 12.13 -9.25 -8.57
C SER A 61 11.09 -8.76 -9.59
N ASP A 62 9.81 -9.00 -9.32
CA ASP A 62 8.73 -8.44 -10.13
C ASP A 62 8.63 -6.92 -9.90
N GLU A 63 7.94 -6.21 -10.77
CA GLU A 63 7.74 -4.78 -10.69
C GLU A 63 6.27 -4.48 -10.92
N ILE A 64 5.66 -3.76 -9.99
CA ILE A 64 4.25 -3.35 -10.08
C ILE A 64 4.18 -1.87 -10.38
N THR A 65 3.45 -1.51 -11.43
CA THR A 65 3.03 -0.15 -11.72
C THR A 65 1.55 0.00 -11.43
N ALA A 66 1.15 1.12 -10.85
CA ALA A 66 -0.25 1.39 -10.53
C ALA A 66 -0.60 2.87 -10.73
N SER A 67 -1.89 3.14 -10.99
CA SER A 67 -2.44 4.50 -11.12
C SER A 67 -3.86 4.56 -10.59
N ILE A 68 -4.28 5.73 -10.14
CA ILE A 68 -5.69 6.03 -9.79
C ILE A 68 -6.12 7.24 -10.59
N GLY A 69 -7.22 7.09 -11.34
CA GLY A 69 -7.74 8.17 -12.19
C GLY A 69 -6.73 8.69 -13.22
N GLY A 70 -5.81 7.83 -13.68
CA GLY A 70 -4.73 8.18 -14.62
C GLY A 70 -3.49 8.81 -13.96
N VAL A 71 -3.50 9.05 -12.65
CA VAL A 71 -2.33 9.55 -11.91
C VAL A 71 -1.53 8.38 -11.36
N ALA A 72 -0.24 8.27 -11.72
CA ALA A 72 0.64 7.21 -11.27
C ALA A 72 0.81 7.23 -9.75
N LEU A 73 0.72 6.05 -9.13
CA LEU A 73 0.98 5.85 -7.71
C LEU A 73 2.47 5.67 -7.47
N SER A 74 2.95 6.19 -6.34
CA SER A 74 4.35 6.05 -5.91
C SER A 74 4.41 5.98 -4.39
N GLN A 75 5.28 5.11 -3.87
CA GLN A 75 5.58 5.04 -2.45
C GLN A 75 6.27 6.32 -1.93
N ARG A 76 7.07 6.98 -2.78
CA ARG A 76 7.86 8.17 -2.41
C ARG A 76 7.10 9.48 -2.60
N ASN A 77 6.18 9.52 -3.56
CA ASN A 77 5.36 10.69 -3.87
C ASN A 77 3.87 10.28 -3.86
N PRO A 78 3.27 10.15 -2.66
CA PRO A 78 1.86 9.80 -2.54
C PRO A 78 0.95 10.82 -3.21
N ILE A 79 -0.10 10.34 -3.87
CA ILE A 79 -1.16 11.20 -4.40
C ILE A 79 -2.13 11.62 -3.28
N THR A 80 -2.99 12.58 -3.57
CA THR A 80 -4.09 12.97 -2.69
C THR A 80 -5.44 12.56 -3.26
N MET A 81 -6.37 12.14 -2.40
CA MET A 81 -7.78 11.89 -2.75
C MET A 81 -8.70 12.68 -1.82
N ALA A 82 -9.69 13.32 -2.42
CA ALA A 82 -10.70 14.03 -1.64
C ALA A 82 -11.73 13.05 -1.04
N TYR A 83 -12.28 13.42 0.13
CA TYR A 83 -13.36 12.66 0.77
C TYR A 83 -14.49 12.36 -0.20
N ARG A 84 -14.90 11.09 -0.25
CA ARG A 84 -15.93 10.53 -1.15
C ARG A 84 -15.62 10.61 -2.64
N ALA A 85 -14.45 11.07 -3.04
CA ALA A 85 -14.04 10.98 -4.43
C ALA A 85 -13.69 9.53 -4.77
N PRO A 86 -14.34 8.93 -5.78
CA PRO A 86 -13.94 7.62 -6.28
C PRO A 86 -12.76 7.75 -7.25
N GLY A 87 -11.90 6.75 -7.27
CA GLY A 87 -10.81 6.66 -8.24
C GLY A 87 -10.62 5.23 -8.72
N LEU A 88 -10.65 5.00 -10.04
CA LEU A 88 -10.39 3.69 -10.61
C LEU A 88 -8.90 3.36 -10.48
N LEU A 89 -8.60 2.27 -9.77
CA LEU A 89 -7.26 1.71 -9.64
C LEU A 89 -6.97 0.83 -10.86
N LEU A 90 -5.92 1.17 -11.57
CA LEU A 90 -5.34 0.35 -12.63
C LEU A 90 -3.93 -0.03 -12.22
N ALA A 91 -3.58 -1.31 -12.37
CA ALA A 91 -2.23 -1.77 -12.09
C ALA A 91 -1.82 -2.90 -13.03
N SER A 92 -0.51 -3.05 -13.21
CA SER A 92 0.10 -4.14 -13.97
C SER A 92 1.39 -4.60 -13.32
N ALA A 93 1.69 -5.89 -13.45
CA ALA A 93 2.97 -6.46 -13.08
C ALA A 93 3.81 -6.73 -14.34
N LYS A 94 5.12 -6.59 -14.22
CA LYS A 94 6.08 -6.88 -15.30
C LYS A 94 6.05 -8.36 -15.69
N SER A 95 5.75 -9.23 -14.74
CA SER A 95 5.51 -10.66 -14.97
C SER A 95 4.28 -10.95 -15.84
N GLY A 96 3.34 -10.00 -15.99
CA GLY A 96 2.02 -10.22 -16.59
C GLY A 96 1.07 -11.06 -15.74
N ALA A 97 1.44 -11.37 -14.49
CA ALA A 97 0.61 -12.16 -13.58
C ALA A 97 -0.65 -11.39 -13.14
N ALA A 98 -1.72 -12.12 -12.88
CA ALA A 98 -2.95 -11.53 -12.34
C ALA A 98 -2.71 -10.97 -10.94
N LEU A 99 -3.11 -9.70 -10.73
CA LEU A 99 -2.89 -8.98 -9.48
C LEU A 99 -4.06 -9.17 -8.52
N THR A 100 -3.74 -9.15 -7.23
CA THR A 100 -4.72 -9.02 -6.16
C THR A 100 -4.55 -7.69 -5.44
N TYR A 101 -5.64 -7.17 -4.88
CA TYR A 101 -5.69 -5.83 -4.30
C TYR A 101 -6.29 -5.86 -2.90
N LYS A 102 -5.76 -5.05 -2.00
CA LYS A 102 -6.27 -4.94 -0.64
C LYS A 102 -6.13 -3.51 -0.11
N SER A 103 -7.15 -3.02 0.60
CA SER A 103 -7.05 -1.82 1.42
C SER A 103 -6.64 -2.21 2.84
N TYR A 104 -5.53 -1.64 3.33
CA TYR A 104 -4.99 -1.89 4.67
C TYR A 104 -5.44 -0.87 5.71
N ALA A 105 -6.07 0.22 5.27
CA ALA A 105 -6.53 1.27 6.16
C ALA A 105 -8.06 1.43 6.10
N PRO A 106 -8.75 1.56 7.24
CA PRO A 106 -10.21 1.76 7.26
C PRO A 106 -10.64 3.16 6.77
N ALA A 107 -9.67 3.98 6.36
CA ALA A 107 -9.92 5.31 5.84
C ALA A 107 -10.38 5.33 4.37
N CYS A 108 -10.30 4.20 3.68
CA CYS A 108 -10.83 4.02 2.33
C CYS A 108 -11.32 2.59 2.10
N THR A 109 -12.17 2.44 1.09
CA THR A 109 -12.62 1.15 0.56
C THR A 109 -12.03 0.92 -0.81
N LEU A 110 -11.88 -0.35 -1.14
CA LEU A 110 -11.53 -0.82 -2.48
C LEU A 110 -12.56 -1.89 -2.87
N VAL A 111 -13.43 -1.55 -3.81
CA VAL A 111 -14.50 -2.42 -4.30
C VAL A 111 -14.50 -2.36 -5.82
N ASP A 112 -14.46 -3.51 -6.47
CA ASP A 112 -14.46 -3.64 -7.94
C ASP A 112 -13.42 -2.74 -8.64
N GLY A 113 -12.23 -2.66 -8.03
CA GLY A 113 -11.14 -1.82 -8.54
C GLY A 113 -11.31 -0.31 -8.28
N VAL A 114 -12.38 0.09 -7.59
CA VAL A 114 -12.60 1.51 -7.24
C VAL A 114 -12.17 1.78 -5.81
N VAL A 115 -11.22 2.69 -5.63
CA VAL A 115 -10.82 3.23 -4.34
C VAL A 115 -11.72 4.41 -4.00
N THR A 116 -12.29 4.43 -2.80
CA THR A 116 -13.12 5.55 -2.31
C THR A 116 -12.64 5.99 -0.94
N ALA A 117 -12.32 7.27 -0.80
CA ALA A 117 -11.94 7.88 0.48
C ALA A 117 -13.15 8.00 1.43
N LEU A 118 -13.06 7.41 2.61
CA LEU A 118 -14.12 7.44 3.64
C LEU A 118 -13.89 8.53 4.70
N LYS A 119 -12.74 9.20 4.66
CA LYS A 119 -12.36 10.29 5.56
C LYS A 119 -11.76 11.44 4.76
N GLY A 120 -11.85 12.64 5.32
CA GLY A 120 -11.28 13.86 4.74
C GLY A 120 -9.88 14.20 5.27
N THR A 121 -9.26 13.31 6.05
CA THR A 121 -7.93 13.49 6.63
C THR A 121 -7.28 12.11 6.88
N GLY A 122 -5.97 12.09 7.01
CA GLY A 122 -5.20 10.87 7.20
C GLY A 122 -4.71 10.27 5.88
N ALA A 123 -4.51 8.96 5.85
CA ALA A 123 -4.03 8.25 4.68
C ALA A 123 -4.76 6.92 4.47
N CYS A 124 -4.87 6.52 3.21
CA CYS A 124 -5.12 5.15 2.78
C CYS A 124 -3.80 4.43 2.55
N ASP A 125 -3.84 3.11 2.63
CA ASP A 125 -2.77 2.23 2.15
C ASP A 125 -3.38 1.13 1.28
N ILE A 126 -3.03 1.14 0.01
CA ILE A 126 -3.48 0.15 -0.98
C ILE A 126 -2.33 -0.80 -1.30
N GLY A 127 -2.47 -2.05 -0.89
CA GLY A 127 -1.57 -3.12 -1.27
C GLY A 127 -1.97 -3.73 -2.61
N VAL A 128 -0.98 -3.93 -3.47
CA VAL A 128 -1.10 -4.63 -4.75
C VAL A 128 -0.12 -5.77 -4.76
N THR A 129 -0.61 -7.00 -4.93
CA THR A 129 0.21 -8.21 -4.87
C THR A 129 0.25 -8.89 -6.22
N SER A 130 1.45 -9.22 -6.68
CA SER A 130 1.72 -10.11 -7.80
C SER A 130 2.21 -11.47 -7.29
N PRO A 131 1.63 -12.59 -7.74
CA PRO A 131 2.17 -13.91 -7.43
C PRO A 131 3.47 -14.22 -8.19
N GLY A 132 3.86 -13.38 -9.16
CA GLY A 132 4.96 -13.64 -10.05
C GLY A 132 4.67 -14.74 -11.08
N ASN A 133 5.73 -15.33 -11.64
CA ASN A 133 5.67 -16.43 -12.59
C ASN A 133 6.98 -17.27 -12.54
N ALA A 134 7.25 -18.09 -13.55
CA ALA A 134 8.47 -18.89 -13.61
C ALA A 134 9.78 -18.07 -13.67
N THR A 135 9.72 -16.78 -14.03
CA THR A 135 10.87 -15.87 -14.15
C THR A 135 10.90 -14.84 -13.03
N TYR A 136 9.72 -14.39 -12.57
CA TYR A 136 9.56 -13.32 -11.59
C TYR A 136 9.04 -13.87 -10.26
N GLY A 137 9.67 -13.47 -9.15
CA GLY A 137 9.22 -13.80 -7.81
C GLY A 137 7.97 -13.02 -7.40
N PRO A 138 7.23 -13.51 -6.39
CA PRO A 138 6.08 -12.80 -5.86
C PRO A 138 6.51 -11.49 -5.20
N ILE A 139 5.64 -10.46 -5.28
CA ILE A 139 5.87 -9.16 -4.65
C ILE A 139 4.56 -8.55 -4.19
N GLU A 140 4.62 -7.80 -3.09
CA GLU A 140 3.56 -6.90 -2.67
C GLU A 140 4.11 -5.48 -2.58
N VAL A 141 3.37 -4.52 -3.15
CA VAL A 141 3.73 -3.10 -3.13
C VAL A 141 2.60 -2.32 -2.48
N HIS A 142 2.96 -1.46 -1.52
CA HIS A 142 2.04 -0.59 -0.81
C HIS A 142 2.09 0.82 -1.39
N PHE A 143 0.92 1.38 -1.67
CA PHE A 143 0.76 2.73 -2.22
C PHE A 143 -0.01 3.59 -1.22
N PRO A 144 0.67 4.47 -0.47
CA PRO A 144 0.02 5.43 0.40
C PRO A 144 -0.70 6.52 -0.41
N ILE A 145 -1.90 6.90 0.05
CA ILE A 145 -2.73 7.95 -0.56
C ILE A 145 -3.16 8.89 0.56
N TYR A 146 -2.81 10.17 0.48
CA TYR A 146 -3.23 11.15 1.47
C TYR A 146 -4.65 11.61 1.21
N LEU A 147 -5.42 11.75 2.29
CA LEU A 147 -6.82 12.14 2.23
C LEU A 147 -6.98 13.64 2.49
N THR A 148 -7.82 14.27 1.70
CA THR A 148 -8.15 15.69 1.83
C THR A 148 -9.65 15.85 2.02
N PRO A 149 -10.10 16.96 2.67
CA PRO A 149 -11.51 17.27 2.72
C PRO A 149 -12.12 17.33 1.31
N GLY A 150 -13.30 16.74 1.15
CA GLY A 150 -14.06 16.85 -0.08
C GLY A 150 -14.75 18.21 -0.17
N ASN A 151 -15.11 18.59 -1.38
CA ASN A 151 -15.97 19.75 -1.58
C ASN A 151 -17.43 19.31 -1.38
N ASP A 152 -17.88 19.38 -0.13
CA ASP A 152 -19.26 19.09 0.24
C ASP A 152 -20.13 20.34 0.00
N GLY A 153 -20.55 20.51 -1.24
CA GLY A 153 -21.44 21.60 -1.63
C GLY A 153 -22.83 21.42 -1.02
N ILE A 154 -23.47 22.55 -0.62
CA ILE A 154 -24.90 22.57 -0.40
C ILE A 154 -25.55 22.54 -1.79
N LEU A 155 -26.43 21.56 -2.05
CA LEU A 155 -27.21 21.54 -3.28
C LEU A 155 -27.93 22.88 -3.47
N ASN A 156 -27.56 23.57 -4.55
CA ASN A 156 -28.16 24.86 -4.89
C ASN A 156 -29.67 24.70 -5.13
N LYS A 157 -30.44 24.84 -4.05
CA LYS A 157 -31.86 25.10 -4.14
C LYS A 157 -32.05 26.63 -4.07
N ALA A 158 -32.72 27.19 -5.06
CA ALA A 158 -33.11 28.60 -4.98
C ALA A 158 -34.00 28.79 -3.75
N TYR A 159 -33.48 29.45 -2.74
CA TYR A 159 -34.28 29.91 -1.61
C TYR A 159 -34.76 31.33 -1.86
N PRO A 160 -35.96 31.71 -1.33
CA PRO A 160 -36.42 33.06 -1.47
C PRO A 160 -35.44 34.04 -0.80
N THR A 161 -35.08 35.11 -1.49
CA THR A 161 -34.21 36.18 -0.97
C THR A 161 -34.88 37.03 0.07
N SER A 162 -36.23 36.97 0.16
CA SER A 162 -37.04 37.66 1.16
C SER A 162 -38.12 36.72 1.73
N LEU A 163 -38.44 36.91 3.00
CA LEU A 163 -39.44 36.13 3.70
C LEU A 163 -40.37 37.08 4.48
N LYS A 164 -41.68 36.97 4.24
CA LYS A 164 -42.68 37.76 5.01
C LYS A 164 -42.64 37.35 6.49
N ILE A 165 -42.89 38.30 7.39
CA ILE A 165 -42.96 38.07 8.83
C ILE A 165 -43.90 36.89 9.13
N SER A 166 -43.53 36.06 10.07
CA SER A 166 -44.23 34.84 10.49
C SER A 166 -44.28 33.71 9.43
N LYS A 167 -43.78 33.93 8.21
CA LYS A 167 -43.64 32.85 7.23
C LYS A 167 -42.39 32.04 7.51
N LYS A 168 -42.46 30.76 7.12
CA LYS A 168 -41.37 29.77 7.30
C LYS A 168 -40.88 29.29 5.93
N VAL A 169 -39.61 29.06 5.86
CA VAL A 169 -38.99 28.32 4.74
C VAL A 169 -38.26 27.09 5.30
N THR A 170 -38.40 25.98 4.61
CA THR A 170 -37.68 24.75 4.97
C THR A 170 -36.42 24.66 4.13
N LEU A 171 -35.27 24.61 4.78
CA LEU A 171 -33.97 24.40 4.16
C LEU A 171 -33.74 22.91 3.94
N LYS A 172 -32.85 22.58 3.02
CA LYS A 172 -32.42 21.20 2.84
C LYS A 172 -31.64 20.74 4.08
N SER A 173 -31.95 19.56 4.60
CA SER A 173 -31.34 19.04 5.83
C SER A 173 -30.02 18.31 5.61
N GLU A 174 -29.68 18.05 4.36
CA GLU A 174 -28.50 17.26 3.97
C GLU A 174 -27.67 17.98 2.92
N SER A 175 -26.39 17.78 2.98
CA SER A 175 -25.40 18.21 1.98
C SER A 175 -25.44 17.34 0.72
N LEU A 176 -24.56 17.61 -0.26
CA LEU A 176 -24.34 16.76 -1.43
C LEU A 176 -23.91 15.35 -1.05
N PHE A 177 -23.16 15.22 0.05
CA PHE A 177 -22.69 13.90 0.52
C PHE A 177 -23.67 13.22 1.48
N GLY A 178 -24.88 13.78 1.68
CA GLY A 178 -25.86 13.24 2.61
C GLY A 178 -25.55 13.53 4.09
N GLU A 179 -24.60 14.44 4.35
CA GLU A 179 -24.26 14.87 5.70
C GLU A 179 -25.34 15.77 6.27
N LYS A 180 -25.70 15.59 7.55
CA LYS A 180 -26.69 16.39 8.23
C LYS A 180 -26.22 17.82 8.40
N LEU A 181 -26.98 18.78 7.87
CA LEU A 181 -26.69 20.19 7.99
C LEU A 181 -27.24 20.78 9.30
N ASN A 182 -26.43 21.59 9.98
CA ASN A 182 -26.81 22.35 11.15
C ASN A 182 -26.92 23.82 10.78
N PHE A 183 -28.04 24.44 11.16
CA PHE A 183 -28.36 25.82 10.82
C PHE A 183 -28.36 26.70 12.07
N LYS A 184 -27.76 27.87 11.97
CA LYS A 184 -27.78 28.91 12.99
C LYS A 184 -28.15 30.25 12.35
N SER A 185 -28.91 31.08 13.05
CA SER A 185 -29.14 32.48 12.66
C SER A 185 -28.13 33.35 13.43
N SER A 186 -27.43 34.21 12.71
CA SER A 186 -26.62 35.29 13.30
C SER A 186 -27.44 36.54 13.65
N SER A 187 -28.67 36.58 13.19
CA SER A 187 -29.55 37.77 13.32
C SER A 187 -30.78 37.48 14.18
N LYS A 188 -31.18 38.46 15.02
CA LYS A 188 -32.41 38.41 15.83
C LYS A 188 -33.71 38.62 15.00
N VAL A 189 -33.57 38.86 13.70
CA VAL A 189 -34.73 39.04 12.81
C VAL A 189 -35.29 37.70 12.32
N CYS A 190 -34.54 36.62 12.47
CA CYS A 190 -34.94 35.26 12.10
C CYS A 190 -34.75 34.29 13.27
N ARG A 191 -35.62 33.29 13.33
CA ARG A 191 -35.46 32.11 14.19
C ARG A 191 -35.23 30.88 13.34
N VAL A 192 -34.26 30.10 13.74
CA VAL A 192 -33.97 28.77 13.15
C VAL A 192 -34.39 27.69 14.14
N THR A 193 -35.14 26.71 13.68
CA THR A 193 -35.55 25.53 14.44
C THR A 193 -35.37 24.31 13.55
N GLY A 194 -34.32 23.48 13.81
CA GLY A 194 -33.91 22.44 12.91
C GLY A 194 -33.52 23.01 11.54
N ASN A 195 -34.17 22.56 10.48
CA ASN A 195 -33.98 23.07 9.13
C ASN A 195 -35.04 24.10 8.68
N LYS A 196 -35.83 24.66 9.62
CA LYS A 196 -36.86 25.66 9.32
C LYS A 196 -36.41 27.04 9.78
N VAL A 197 -36.44 27.99 8.88
CA VAL A 197 -36.20 29.43 9.16
C VAL A 197 -37.50 30.19 9.13
N MET A 198 -37.75 31.00 10.17
CA MET A 198 -38.93 31.85 10.29
C MET A 198 -38.50 33.30 10.44
N ALA A 199 -39.13 34.22 9.68
CA ALA A 199 -38.93 35.64 9.86
C ALA A 199 -39.73 36.12 11.08
N LEU A 200 -39.09 36.83 12.01
CA LEU A 200 -39.69 37.36 13.23
C LEU A 200 -40.06 38.85 13.10
N LYS A 201 -39.24 39.62 12.40
CA LYS A 201 -39.42 41.05 12.19
C LYS A 201 -38.73 41.50 10.91
N ARG A 202 -38.98 42.76 10.50
CA ARG A 202 -38.27 43.35 9.34
C ARG A 202 -36.79 43.55 9.68
N GLY A 203 -35.94 43.31 8.68
CA GLY A 203 -34.48 43.45 8.76
C GLY A 203 -33.77 42.52 7.78
N THR A 204 -32.49 42.69 7.63
CA THR A 204 -31.56 41.83 6.86
C THR A 204 -30.61 41.11 7.80
#